data_aa0906e980077d4fd81016015c83e300
#
_entry.id   aa0906e980077d4fd81016015c83e300
#
_cell.length_a   1.000
_cell.length_b   1.000
_cell.length_c   1.000
_cell.angle_alpha   90.00
_cell.angle_beta   90.00
_cell.angle_gamma   90.00
#
_symmetry.space_group_name_H-M   'P 1'
#
loop_
_entity.id
_entity.type
_entity.pdbx_description
1 polymer ?
#
loop_
_entity_poly.entity_id
_entity_poly.type
_entity_poly.pdbx_seq_one_letter_code
_entity_poly.pdbx_strand_id
1 'polypeptide(L)'
;MTVKNKWKMSKNPLFRGDRKDAVCVPSPEADDSIVRHIMYFEGPGRKTPYLSTSEEYELADNFSNGAVWQTFVKMAKAESVEHISRTELLALMKGNGKGKAKWPSAFEVMQARRYVEQWGEHLLDFRKVEDPAITTQIIFSKS
;
A
#
# COMPACT_ATOMS: atom_id res chain seq x y z
N MET A 1 -26.93 -10.49 2.37
CA MET A 1 -25.65 -10.00 1.91
C MET A 1 -25.08 -8.96 2.85
N THR A 2 -23.91 -9.17 3.25
CA THR A 2 -23.27 -8.25 4.18
C THR A 2 -22.57 -7.16 3.41
N VAL A 3 -22.97 -5.96 3.66
CA VAL A 3 -22.20 -4.85 3.15
C VAL A 3 -21.01 -4.72 4.06
N LYS A 4 -19.91 -5.27 3.64
CA LYS A 4 -18.70 -5.03 4.35
C LYS A 4 -18.37 -3.58 4.30
N ASN A 5 -17.78 -3.15 5.32
CA ASN A 5 -17.05 -1.93 5.40
C ASN A 5 -17.20 -0.98 4.27
N LYS A 6 -17.97 0.00 4.47
CA LYS A 6 -17.87 1.16 3.62
C LYS A 6 -16.71 1.99 4.14
N TRP A 7 -15.49 1.55 3.84
CA TRP A 7 -14.32 2.30 4.20
C TRP A 7 -14.41 3.70 3.59
N LYS A 8 -14.21 4.70 4.43
CA LYS A 8 -14.27 6.11 3.99
C LYS A 8 -12.96 6.79 4.34
N MET A 9 -12.36 7.42 3.34
CA MET A 9 -11.10 8.11 3.48
C MET A 9 -11.11 9.16 4.61
N SER A 10 -12.23 9.81 4.82
CA SER A 10 -12.36 10.86 5.83
C SER A 10 -12.57 10.37 7.24
N LYS A 11 -12.89 9.09 7.42
CA LYS A 11 -13.26 8.54 8.72
C LYS A 11 -12.43 7.35 9.17
N ASN A 12 -12.02 6.52 8.24
CA ASN A 12 -11.44 5.22 8.56
C ASN A 12 -9.95 5.20 8.32
N PRO A 13 -9.20 4.52 9.19
CA PRO A 13 -7.76 4.39 8.99
C PRO A 13 -7.43 3.37 7.92
N LEU A 14 -6.18 3.38 7.49
CA LEU A 14 -5.55 2.31 6.75
C LEU A 14 -4.64 1.56 7.70
N PHE A 15 -4.63 0.24 7.59
CA PHE A 15 -3.85 -0.64 8.46
C PHE A 15 -2.67 -1.25 7.71
N ARG A 16 -1.56 -1.42 8.41
CA ARG A 16 -0.38 -2.06 7.87
C ARG A 16 0.20 -3.06 8.86
N GLY A 17 0.32 -4.32 8.43
CA GLY A 17 1.06 -5.31 9.19
C GLY A 17 2.55 -5.10 8.98
N ASP A 18 3.33 -5.01 10.07
CA ASP A 18 4.76 -4.75 9.96
C ASP A 18 5.46 -5.25 11.24
N ARG A 19 6.70 -4.83 11.43
CA ARG A 19 7.49 -5.22 12.59
C ARG A 19 6.96 -4.60 13.87
N LYS A 20 7.31 -5.21 14.98
CA LYS A 20 6.85 -4.77 16.30
C LYS A 20 7.30 -3.35 16.63
N ASP A 21 8.52 -2.99 16.28
CA ASP A 21 9.13 -1.75 16.75
C ASP A 21 9.03 -0.59 15.77
N ALA A 22 8.82 -0.88 14.48
CA ALA A 22 8.79 0.18 13.48
C ALA A 22 8.15 -0.31 12.19
N VAL A 23 7.61 0.64 11.43
CA VAL A 23 7.16 0.38 10.07
C VAL A 23 8.39 0.36 9.14
N CYS A 24 8.39 -0.54 8.19
CA CYS A 24 9.44 -0.63 7.19
C CYS A 24 9.57 0.71 6.45
N VAL A 25 10.81 1.14 6.24
CA VAL A 25 11.05 2.43 5.58
C VAL A 25 11.13 2.21 4.08
N PRO A 26 10.25 2.85 3.29
CA PRO A 26 10.31 2.71 1.84
C PRO A 26 11.50 3.44 1.24
N SER A 27 11.82 3.09 -0.01
CA SER A 27 12.93 3.69 -0.76
C SER A 27 12.36 4.55 -1.89
N PRO A 28 12.30 5.88 -1.72
CA PRO A 28 11.65 6.76 -2.71
C PRO A 28 12.23 6.67 -4.12
N GLU A 29 13.48 6.27 -4.25
CA GLU A 29 14.18 6.21 -5.52
C GLU A 29 14.15 4.85 -6.19
N ALA A 30 13.48 3.87 -5.56
CA ALA A 30 13.40 2.52 -6.09
C ALA A 30 12.45 2.45 -7.28
N ASP A 31 12.42 1.28 -7.92
CA ASP A 31 11.52 1.01 -9.04
C ASP A 31 10.06 1.31 -8.62
N ASP A 32 9.41 2.17 -9.38
CA ASP A 32 8.07 2.64 -9.07
C ASP A 32 6.95 1.83 -9.73
N SER A 33 7.27 0.66 -10.25
CA SER A 33 6.24 -0.21 -10.84
C SER A 33 5.27 -0.69 -9.77
N ILE A 34 4.00 -0.36 -9.95
CA ILE A 34 2.94 -0.78 -9.05
C ILE A 34 2.75 -2.28 -9.09
N VAL A 35 2.77 -2.86 -10.29
CA VAL A 35 2.60 -4.31 -10.44
C VAL A 35 3.73 -5.06 -9.74
N ARG A 36 4.97 -4.60 -9.92
CA ARG A 36 6.12 -5.22 -9.26
C ARG A 36 5.97 -5.15 -7.74
N HIS A 37 5.55 -4.01 -7.22
CA HIS A 37 5.34 -3.85 -5.78
C HIS A 37 4.29 -4.85 -5.27
N ILE A 38 3.14 -4.92 -5.91
CA ILE A 38 2.04 -5.77 -5.44
C ILE A 38 2.40 -7.25 -5.53
N MET A 39 3.10 -7.65 -6.58
CA MET A 39 3.42 -9.06 -6.80
C MET A 39 4.66 -9.53 -6.04
N TYR A 40 5.62 -8.64 -5.79
CA TYR A 40 6.94 -9.06 -5.29
C TYR A 40 7.46 -8.24 -4.12
N PHE A 41 6.64 -7.49 -3.45
CA PHE A 41 7.07 -6.53 -2.42
C PHE A 41 7.79 -7.14 -1.22
N GLU A 42 7.51 -8.39 -0.91
CA GLU A 42 8.07 -9.03 0.28
C GLU A 42 9.43 -9.70 0.04
N GLY A 43 9.92 -9.68 -1.18
CA GLY A 43 11.18 -10.36 -1.49
C GLY A 43 12.38 -9.67 -0.87
N PRO A 44 13.33 -10.42 -0.31
CA PRO A 44 14.58 -9.84 0.20
C PRO A 44 15.30 -9.05 -0.88
N GLY A 45 15.85 -7.90 -0.52
CA GLY A 45 16.53 -7.04 -1.47
C GLY A 45 15.63 -6.30 -2.44
N ARG A 46 14.33 -6.44 -2.31
CA ARG A 46 13.38 -5.71 -3.15
C ARG A 46 12.99 -4.42 -2.49
N LYS A 47 13.42 -3.34 -3.09
CA LYS A 47 13.10 -2.00 -2.60
C LYS A 47 11.96 -1.42 -3.40
N THR A 48 11.12 -0.64 -2.75
CA THR A 48 9.96 -0.03 -3.35
C THR A 48 9.69 1.32 -2.72
N PRO A 49 9.14 2.28 -3.48
CA PRO A 49 8.76 3.56 -2.91
C PRO A 49 7.40 3.53 -2.23
N TYR A 50 6.72 2.38 -2.25
CA TYR A 50 5.36 2.24 -1.73
C TYR A 50 5.31 1.45 -0.45
N LEU A 51 4.32 1.77 0.39
CA LEU A 51 3.92 0.91 1.50
C LEU A 51 2.50 0.43 1.24
N SER A 52 2.31 -0.88 1.33
CA SER A 52 0.99 -1.50 1.21
C SER A 52 0.22 -1.33 2.50
N THR A 53 -1.05 -0.97 2.38
CA THR A 53 -1.97 -0.89 3.50
C THR A 53 -3.29 -1.56 3.13
N SER A 54 -4.12 -1.86 4.11
CA SER A 54 -5.43 -2.47 3.92
C SER A 54 -6.51 -1.67 4.61
N GLU A 55 -7.70 -1.70 4.05
CA GLU A 55 -8.89 -1.13 4.68
C GLU A 55 -9.30 -1.92 5.93
N GLU A 56 -8.83 -3.15 6.09
CA GLU A 56 -9.26 -4.05 7.15
C GLU A 56 -8.12 -4.47 8.05
N TYR A 57 -8.33 -4.31 9.36
CA TYR A 57 -7.35 -4.69 10.37
C TYR A 57 -6.91 -6.14 10.25
N GLU A 58 -7.87 -7.05 10.10
CA GLU A 58 -7.56 -8.49 10.07
C GLU A 58 -6.67 -8.89 8.90
N LEU A 59 -6.87 -8.26 7.75
CA LEU A 59 -6.04 -8.55 6.59
C LEU A 59 -4.61 -8.03 6.80
N ALA A 60 -4.49 -6.85 7.40
CA ALA A 60 -3.17 -6.32 7.74
C ALA A 60 -2.48 -7.20 8.79
N ASP A 61 -3.22 -7.71 9.76
CA ASP A 61 -2.69 -8.60 10.78
C ASP A 61 -2.10 -9.87 10.19
N ASN A 62 -2.72 -10.41 9.15
CA ASN A 62 -2.21 -11.61 8.47
C ASN A 62 -0.82 -11.40 7.86
N PHE A 63 -0.47 -10.18 7.55
CA PHE A 63 0.84 -9.82 7.00
C PHE A 63 1.78 -9.24 8.05
N SER A 64 1.35 -9.17 9.31
CA SER A 64 2.17 -8.56 10.33
C SER A 64 3.33 -9.48 10.71
N ASN A 65 4.44 -8.84 11.06
CA ASN A 65 5.61 -9.51 11.59
C ASN A 65 5.90 -8.93 12.97
N GLY A 66 4.84 -8.82 13.77
CA GLY A 66 4.93 -8.33 15.15
C GLY A 66 3.83 -7.37 15.56
N ALA A 67 3.36 -6.51 14.67
CA ALA A 67 2.34 -5.52 15.03
C ALA A 67 1.53 -5.07 13.81
N VAL A 68 0.35 -4.54 14.10
CA VAL A 68 -0.44 -3.82 13.11
C VAL A 68 -0.34 -2.33 13.43
N TRP A 69 -0.04 -1.56 12.41
CA TRP A 69 0.07 -0.11 12.48
C TRP A 69 -1.08 0.53 11.73
N GLN A 70 -1.40 1.77 12.05
CA GLN A 70 -2.45 2.47 11.33
C GLN A 70 -2.04 3.90 11.02
N THR A 71 -2.63 4.43 9.95
CA THR A 71 -2.51 5.82 9.58
C THR A 71 -3.82 6.28 8.94
N PHE A 72 -3.98 7.59 8.81
CA PHE A 72 -5.10 8.17 8.07
C PHE A 72 -4.54 8.86 6.83
N VAL A 73 -5.30 8.80 5.74
CA VAL A 73 -4.89 9.41 4.47
C VAL A 73 -4.56 10.90 4.65
N LYS A 74 -5.35 11.59 5.46
CA LYS A 74 -5.13 13.00 5.72
C LYS A 74 -3.77 13.25 6.38
N MET A 75 -3.39 12.43 7.34
CA MET A 75 -2.08 12.54 8.00
C MET A 75 -0.94 12.29 7.02
N ALA A 76 -1.09 11.25 6.20
CA ALA A 76 -0.07 10.92 5.21
C ALA A 76 0.13 12.08 4.22
N LYS A 77 -0.96 12.60 3.71
CA LYS A 77 -0.89 13.71 2.76
C LYS A 77 -0.26 14.97 3.38
N ALA A 78 -0.50 15.21 4.65
CA ALA A 78 0.10 16.35 5.33
C ALA A 78 1.62 16.25 5.40
N GLU A 79 2.17 15.03 5.29
CA GLU A 79 3.61 14.77 5.31
C GLU A 79 4.16 14.42 3.92
N SER A 80 3.51 14.88 2.87
CA SER A 80 3.94 14.68 1.48
C SER A 80 3.86 13.24 0.97
N VAL A 81 3.14 12.38 1.66
CA VAL A 81 2.90 11.01 1.21
C VAL A 81 1.64 11.02 0.35
N GLU A 82 1.77 10.54 -0.89
CA GLU A 82 0.61 10.44 -1.76
C GLU A 82 -0.13 9.13 -1.51
N HIS A 83 -1.42 9.18 -1.74
CA HIS A 83 -2.29 8.03 -1.51
C HIS A 83 -2.83 7.53 -2.84
N ILE A 84 -2.63 6.24 -3.10
CA ILE A 84 -3.21 5.58 -4.26
C ILE A 84 -4.27 4.62 -3.74
N SER A 85 -5.52 4.96 -3.96
CA SER A 85 -6.65 4.18 -3.44
C SER A 85 -6.82 2.86 -4.18
N ARG A 86 -7.58 1.95 -3.56
CA ARG A 86 -7.93 0.68 -4.20
C ARG A 86 -8.55 0.90 -5.58
N THR A 87 -9.47 1.84 -5.69
CA THR A 87 -10.11 2.16 -6.96
C THR A 87 -9.12 2.68 -7.99
N GLU A 88 -8.19 3.53 -7.55
CA GLU A 88 -7.15 4.04 -8.45
C GLU A 88 -6.18 2.95 -8.89
N LEU A 89 -5.81 2.04 -7.98
CA LEU A 89 -4.95 0.91 -8.32
C LEU A 89 -5.58 0.04 -9.40
N LEU A 90 -6.85 -0.27 -9.26
CA LEU A 90 -7.57 -1.08 -10.25
C LEU A 90 -7.64 -0.37 -11.59
N ALA A 91 -7.86 0.94 -11.58
CA ALA A 91 -7.89 1.73 -12.80
C ALA A 91 -6.53 1.78 -13.50
N LEU A 92 -5.45 1.93 -12.72
CA LEU A 92 -4.09 1.95 -13.27
C LEU A 92 -3.70 0.63 -13.93
N MET A 93 -4.18 -0.49 -13.40
CA MET A 93 -3.86 -1.81 -13.91
C MET A 93 -4.85 -2.30 -14.97
N LYS A 94 -5.79 -1.46 -15.39
CA LYS A 94 -6.69 -1.78 -16.47
C LYS A 94 -5.89 -1.97 -17.76
N GLY A 95 -6.29 -2.95 -18.56
CA GLY A 95 -5.57 -3.25 -19.80
C GLY A 95 -4.49 -4.31 -19.67
N ASN A 96 -4.37 -4.89 -18.48
CA ASN A 96 -3.52 -6.06 -18.21
C ASN A 96 -2.07 -5.91 -18.71
N GLY A 97 -1.46 -4.77 -18.34
CA GLY A 97 -0.07 -4.50 -18.66
C GLY A 97 0.14 -3.62 -19.88
N LYS A 98 -0.91 -3.32 -20.63
CA LYS A 98 -0.84 -2.46 -21.81
C LYS A 98 -1.37 -1.05 -21.55
N GLY A 99 -1.89 -0.82 -20.35
CA GLY A 99 -2.41 0.48 -19.96
C GLY A 99 -1.37 1.33 -19.25
N LYS A 100 -1.81 2.11 -18.26
CA LYS A 100 -0.92 3.01 -17.50
C LYS A 100 0.12 2.27 -16.67
N ALA A 101 -0.27 1.14 -16.07
CA ALA A 101 0.68 0.29 -15.35
C ALA A 101 1.20 -0.76 -16.32
N LYS A 102 2.31 -0.46 -16.98
CA LYS A 102 2.88 -1.36 -17.99
C LYS A 102 3.59 -2.52 -17.32
N TRP A 103 3.35 -3.71 -17.85
CA TRP A 103 3.97 -4.92 -17.35
C TRP A 103 3.94 -6.00 -18.43
N PRO A 104 5.01 -6.82 -18.54
CA PRO A 104 5.09 -7.79 -19.66
C PRO A 104 4.13 -8.97 -19.53
N SER A 105 3.70 -9.34 -18.32
CA SER A 105 2.81 -10.48 -18.14
C SER A 105 1.39 -10.03 -17.80
N ALA A 106 0.47 -10.21 -18.73
CA ALA A 106 -0.95 -9.92 -18.50
C ALA A 106 -1.50 -10.75 -17.33
N PHE A 107 -1.06 -11.99 -17.20
CA PHE A 107 -1.49 -12.87 -16.11
C PHE A 107 -1.12 -12.29 -14.75
N GLU A 108 0.09 -11.77 -14.61
CA GLU A 108 0.53 -11.16 -13.34
C GLU A 108 -0.23 -9.89 -13.02
N VAL A 109 -0.56 -9.09 -14.03
CA VAL A 109 -1.38 -7.90 -13.81
C VAL A 109 -2.77 -8.27 -13.33
N MET A 110 -3.37 -9.29 -13.93
CA MET A 110 -4.67 -9.79 -13.48
C MET A 110 -4.59 -10.28 -12.04
N GLN A 111 -3.53 -10.95 -11.68
CA GLN A 111 -3.32 -11.46 -10.32
C GLN A 111 -3.14 -10.31 -9.33
N ALA A 112 -2.37 -9.29 -9.71
CA ALA A 112 -2.20 -8.10 -8.88
C ALA A 112 -3.53 -7.40 -8.62
N ARG A 113 -4.39 -7.30 -9.63
CA ARG A 113 -5.72 -6.72 -9.47
C ARG A 113 -6.56 -7.52 -8.49
N ARG A 114 -6.49 -8.85 -8.54
CA ARG A 114 -7.18 -9.71 -7.58
C ARG A 114 -6.73 -9.44 -6.16
N TYR A 115 -5.44 -9.32 -5.96
CA TYR A 115 -4.88 -9.04 -4.64
C TYR A 115 -5.39 -7.70 -4.10
N VAL A 116 -5.41 -6.66 -4.93
CA VAL A 116 -5.92 -5.36 -4.53
C VAL A 116 -7.38 -5.45 -4.07
N GLU A 117 -8.21 -6.16 -4.81
CA GLU A 117 -9.61 -6.33 -4.44
C GLU A 117 -9.77 -7.20 -3.19
N GLN A 118 -9.05 -8.29 -3.14
CA GLN A 118 -9.16 -9.26 -2.06
C GLN A 118 -8.72 -8.69 -0.71
N TRP A 119 -7.67 -7.87 -0.73
CA TRP A 119 -7.06 -7.35 0.49
C TRP A 119 -7.46 -5.92 0.82
N GLY A 120 -8.33 -5.31 0.01
CA GLY A 120 -8.69 -3.90 0.22
C GLY A 120 -7.46 -3.01 0.23
N GLU A 121 -6.57 -3.23 -0.75
CA GLU A 121 -5.26 -2.59 -0.74
C GLU A 121 -5.28 -1.14 -1.19
N HIS A 122 -4.54 -0.32 -0.43
CA HIS A 122 -4.19 1.05 -0.82
C HIS A 122 -2.67 1.15 -0.72
N LEU A 123 -2.07 1.94 -1.58
CA LEU A 123 -0.63 2.20 -1.50
C LEU A 123 -0.38 3.62 -1.00
N LEU A 124 0.65 3.75 -0.17
CA LEU A 124 1.19 5.04 0.22
C LEU A 124 2.47 5.24 -0.57
N ASP A 125 2.56 6.35 -1.27
CA ASP A 125 3.63 6.66 -2.20
C ASP A 125 4.59 7.67 -1.57
N PHE A 126 5.82 7.26 -1.35
CA PHE A 126 6.84 8.05 -0.68
C PHE A 126 7.84 8.70 -1.63
N ARG A 127 7.58 8.70 -2.94
CA ARG A 127 8.54 9.24 -3.91
C ARG A 127 8.87 10.71 -3.72
N LYS A 128 7.95 11.47 -3.11
CA LYS A 128 8.13 12.90 -2.86
C LYS A 128 8.55 13.21 -1.43
N VAL A 129 8.78 12.20 -0.61
CA VAL A 129 9.13 12.37 0.80
C VAL A 129 10.64 12.50 0.94
N GLU A 130 11.09 13.54 1.64
CA GLU A 130 12.53 13.78 1.84
C GLU A 130 13.16 12.78 2.80
N ASP A 131 12.49 12.54 3.92
CA ASP A 131 13.02 11.65 4.96
C ASP A 131 11.98 10.58 5.31
N PRO A 132 11.97 9.46 4.58
CA PRO A 132 10.97 8.41 4.80
C PRO A 132 10.99 7.83 6.20
N ALA A 133 12.16 7.72 6.83
CA ALA A 133 12.26 7.15 8.17
C ALA A 133 11.52 8.00 9.20
N ILE A 134 11.70 9.31 9.13
CA ILE A 134 11.01 10.22 10.02
C ILE A 134 9.52 10.25 9.71
N THR A 135 9.16 10.31 8.43
CA THR A 135 7.76 10.37 8.00
C THR A 135 6.97 9.16 8.46
N THR A 136 7.52 7.95 8.34
CA THR A 136 6.82 6.75 8.81
C THR A 136 6.55 6.81 10.32
N GLN A 137 7.47 7.38 11.08
CA GLN A 137 7.28 7.53 12.53
C GLN A 137 6.18 8.54 12.86
N ILE A 138 6.03 9.56 12.02
CA ILE A 138 5.02 10.60 12.24
C ILE A 138 3.62 10.10 11.90
N ILE A 139 3.47 9.44 10.76
CA ILE A 139 2.13 9.12 10.25
C ILE A 139 1.56 7.80 10.78
N PHE A 140 2.41 6.88 11.24
CA PHE A 140 1.92 5.60 11.73
C PHE A 140 1.92 5.52 13.25
N SER A 141 0.86 4.93 13.79
CA SER A 141 0.77 4.57 15.20
C SER A 141 0.31 3.12 15.30
N LYS A 142 0.64 2.47 16.41
CA LYS A 142 0.18 1.10 16.62
C LYS A 142 -1.33 1.08 16.75
N SER A 143 -1.93 0.15 16.08
CA SER A 143 -3.36 -0.06 16.17
C SER A 143 -3.74 -0.85 17.42
#